data_869187d3835ae7b1444ead0b665fe9b5
#
_entry.id   869187d3835ae7b1444ead0b665fe9b5
#
_cell.length_a   1.000
_cell.length_b   1.000
_cell.length_c   1.000
_cell.angle_alpha   90.00
_cell.angle_beta   90.00
_cell.angle_gamma   90.00
#
_symmetry.space_group_name_H-M   'P 1'
#
loop_
_entity.id
_entity.type
_entity.pdbx_description
1 polymer ?
#
loop_
_entity_poly.entity_id
_entity_poly.type
_entity_poly.pdbx_seq_one_letter_code
_entity_poly.pdbx_strand_id
1 'polypeptide(L)'
;YTAKDHLFTAAERSFLGVLDKAIGDNARVFGQVRIADILSVRKGLSKSDRQTAQNKINSKHIDYIVCDSSTLRILCAIELNDKSHEKKKRIERDEFVESAFKAAGIPLLWIKARKGYSIEAIRSELSTHIKNTYSPETVNPNLLEQEQKGAL
;
A
#
# COMPACT_ATOMS: atom_id res chain seq x y z
N TYR A 1 13.96 11.28 -23.24
CA TYR A 1 13.15 11.32 -22.01
C TYR A 1 13.34 12.66 -21.30
N THR A 2 12.29 13.12 -20.61
CA THR A 2 12.34 14.32 -19.78
C THR A 2 11.90 14.00 -18.36
N ALA A 3 12.48 14.69 -17.40
CA ALA A 3 12.10 14.53 -15.98
C ALA A 3 10.71 15.15 -15.73
N LYS A 4 9.96 14.56 -14.80
CA LYS A 4 8.79 15.20 -14.20
C LYS A 4 9.25 16.07 -13.02
N ASP A 5 8.62 17.21 -12.84
CA ASP A 5 8.97 18.11 -11.73
C ASP A 5 8.64 17.52 -10.36
N HIS A 6 7.58 16.70 -10.28
CA HIS A 6 7.07 16.18 -9.02
C HIS A 6 6.66 14.71 -9.17
N LEU A 7 6.95 13.92 -8.13
CA LEU A 7 6.51 12.53 -8.03
C LEU A 7 5.00 12.44 -7.77
N PHE A 8 4.47 13.34 -6.93
CA PHE A 8 3.09 13.37 -6.47
C PHE A 8 2.32 14.57 -7.03
N THR A 9 1.01 14.43 -7.17
CA THR A 9 0.10 15.56 -7.37
C THR A 9 0.07 16.47 -6.14
N ALA A 10 -0.50 17.68 -6.27
CA ALA A 10 -0.61 18.61 -5.15
C ALA A 10 -1.44 18.05 -3.98
N ALA A 11 -2.53 17.32 -4.30
CA ALA A 11 -3.38 16.67 -3.30
C ALA A 11 -2.62 15.55 -2.55
N GLU A 12 -1.90 14.70 -3.29
CA GLU A 12 -1.08 13.64 -2.70
C GLU A 12 0.04 14.21 -1.83
N ARG A 13 0.75 15.26 -2.28
CA ARG A 13 1.79 15.92 -1.46
C ARG A 13 1.24 16.48 -0.15
N SER A 14 0.07 17.12 -0.23
CA SER A 14 -0.60 17.68 0.96
C SER A 14 -0.95 16.57 1.96
N PHE A 15 -1.50 15.46 1.48
CA PHE A 15 -1.83 14.33 2.34
C PHE A 15 -0.58 13.64 2.91
N LEU A 16 0.48 13.47 2.12
CA LEU A 16 1.75 12.88 2.58
C LEU A 16 2.32 13.61 3.80
N GLY A 17 2.28 14.94 3.79
CA GLY A 17 2.76 15.74 4.94
C GLY A 17 1.97 15.51 6.22
N VAL A 18 0.68 15.20 6.12
CA VAL A 18 -0.15 14.81 7.28
C VAL A 18 0.10 13.36 7.68
N LEU A 19 0.22 12.46 6.69
CA LEU A 19 0.47 11.04 6.91
C LEU A 19 1.80 10.81 7.65
N ASP A 20 2.87 11.48 7.24
CA ASP A 20 4.19 11.40 7.91
C ASP A 20 4.10 11.79 9.40
N LYS A 21 3.31 12.80 9.73
CA LYS A 21 3.07 13.20 11.13
C LYS A 21 2.19 12.22 11.89
N ALA A 22 1.23 11.58 11.20
CA ALA A 22 0.28 10.67 11.82
C ALA A 22 0.91 9.32 12.19
N ILE A 23 1.81 8.79 11.36
CA ILE A 23 2.42 7.46 11.57
C ILE A 23 3.48 7.43 12.68
N GLY A 24 4.14 8.56 12.97
CA GLY A 24 5.25 8.63 13.94
C GLY A 24 6.48 7.81 13.51
N ASP A 25 7.34 7.47 14.49
CA ASP A 25 8.65 6.85 14.23
C ASP A 25 8.60 5.32 14.03
N ASN A 26 7.48 4.68 14.38
CA ASN A 26 7.32 3.23 14.30
C ASN A 26 6.94 2.71 12.90
N ALA A 27 6.67 3.59 11.98
CA ALA A 27 6.30 3.24 10.60
C ALA A 27 7.01 4.13 9.58
N ARG A 28 7.04 3.66 8.33
CA ARG A 28 7.54 4.40 7.17
C ARG A 28 6.51 4.39 6.06
N VAL A 29 6.44 5.48 5.32
CA VAL A 29 5.61 5.63 4.12
C VAL A 29 6.46 5.48 2.88
N PHE A 30 5.97 4.68 1.94
CA PHE A 30 6.47 4.63 0.57
C PHE A 30 5.34 5.05 -0.35
N GLY A 31 5.66 5.86 -1.34
CA GLY A 31 4.66 6.40 -2.25
C GLY A 31 4.79 5.89 -3.69
N GLN A 32 3.69 5.88 -4.42
CA GLN A 32 3.61 5.46 -5.82
C GLN A 32 4.20 4.06 -6.05
N VAL A 33 3.89 3.12 -5.14
CA VAL A 33 4.41 1.76 -5.18
C VAL A 33 3.61 0.93 -6.16
N ARG A 34 4.30 0.25 -7.08
CA ARG A 34 3.65 -0.66 -8.04
C ARG A 34 3.01 -1.82 -7.31
N ILE A 35 1.76 -2.16 -7.66
CA ILE A 35 1.03 -3.25 -6.98
C ILE A 35 1.75 -4.60 -7.10
N ALA A 36 2.45 -4.84 -8.20
CA ALA A 36 3.25 -6.06 -8.40
C ALA A 36 4.47 -6.18 -7.45
N ASP A 37 4.89 -5.10 -6.80
CA ASP A 37 5.94 -5.12 -5.77
C ASP A 37 5.36 -5.44 -4.37
N ILE A 38 4.03 -5.42 -4.24
CA ILE A 38 3.29 -5.68 -3.00
C ILE A 38 2.60 -7.05 -3.04
N LEU A 39 1.98 -7.38 -4.19
CA LEU A 39 1.18 -8.58 -4.39
C LEU A 39 1.82 -9.52 -5.39
N SER A 40 1.68 -10.82 -5.14
CA SER A 40 2.09 -11.89 -6.06
C SER A 40 0.88 -12.67 -6.55
N VAL A 41 0.91 -13.10 -7.81
CA VAL A 41 -0.13 -13.97 -8.37
C VAL A 41 -0.04 -15.36 -7.74
N ARG A 42 -1.17 -15.90 -7.28
CA ARG A 42 -1.26 -17.24 -6.66
C ARG A 42 -0.73 -18.33 -7.58
N LYS A 43 -0.14 -19.35 -6.97
CA LYS A 43 0.21 -20.61 -7.67
C LYS A 43 -1.05 -21.38 -8.05
N GLY A 44 -0.96 -22.26 -9.07
CA GLY A 44 -2.06 -23.14 -9.50
C GLY A 44 -2.96 -22.58 -10.60
N LEU A 45 -2.71 -21.36 -11.10
CA LEU A 45 -3.41 -20.83 -12.26
C LEU A 45 -2.80 -21.37 -13.57
N SER A 46 -3.62 -21.40 -14.63
CA SER A 46 -3.13 -21.62 -16.00
C SER A 46 -2.09 -20.54 -16.38
N LYS A 47 -1.22 -20.83 -17.35
CA LYS A 47 -0.22 -19.86 -17.84
C LYS A 47 -0.88 -18.58 -18.35
N SER A 48 -2.01 -18.68 -19.05
CA SER A 48 -2.78 -17.55 -19.57
C SER A 48 -3.36 -16.69 -18.46
N ASP A 49 -4.04 -17.33 -17.48
CA ASP A 49 -4.66 -16.61 -16.35
C ASP A 49 -3.62 -15.94 -15.46
N ARG A 50 -2.49 -16.61 -15.24
CA ARG A 50 -1.37 -16.07 -14.51
C ARG A 50 -0.82 -14.82 -15.20
N GLN A 51 -0.60 -14.85 -16.51
CA GLN A 51 -0.11 -13.73 -17.28
C GLN A 51 -1.10 -12.55 -17.24
N THR A 52 -2.40 -12.84 -17.38
CA THR A 52 -3.46 -11.83 -17.29
C THR A 52 -3.49 -11.17 -15.92
N ALA A 53 -3.45 -11.96 -14.85
CA ALA A 53 -3.40 -11.44 -13.48
C ALA A 53 -2.13 -10.61 -13.22
N GLN A 54 -0.97 -11.10 -13.67
CA GLN A 54 0.30 -10.38 -13.55
C GLN A 54 0.28 -9.03 -14.28
N ASN A 55 -0.27 -8.98 -15.49
CA ASN A 55 -0.39 -7.72 -16.26
C ASN A 55 -1.27 -6.70 -15.54
N LYS A 56 -2.35 -7.15 -14.87
CA LYS A 56 -3.25 -6.27 -14.11
C LYS A 56 -2.54 -5.58 -12.94
N ILE A 57 -1.67 -6.28 -12.21
CA ILE A 57 -0.93 -5.70 -11.07
C ILE A 57 0.31 -4.93 -11.52
N ASN A 58 0.96 -5.29 -12.64
CA ASN A 58 2.14 -4.61 -13.16
C ASN A 58 1.85 -3.16 -13.59
N SER A 59 0.65 -2.90 -14.10
CA SER A 59 0.27 -1.61 -14.67
C SER A 59 -0.36 -0.63 -13.68
N LYS A 60 -0.44 -0.99 -12.41
CA LYS A 60 -1.11 -0.20 -11.37
C LYS A 60 -0.18 0.12 -10.21
N HIS A 61 -0.38 1.29 -9.63
CA HIS A 61 0.30 1.76 -8.44
C HIS A 61 -0.72 2.04 -7.34
N ILE A 62 -0.28 1.92 -6.11
CA ILE A 62 -0.96 2.38 -4.92
C ILE A 62 -0.33 3.70 -4.47
N ASP A 63 -1.13 4.66 -4.00
CA ASP A 63 -0.62 5.98 -3.66
C ASP A 63 0.39 5.91 -2.51
N TYR A 64 0.07 5.15 -1.45
CA TYR A 64 0.98 4.99 -0.31
C TYR A 64 0.92 3.58 0.26
N ILE A 65 2.09 3.10 0.71
CA ILE A 65 2.25 1.90 1.53
C ILE A 65 2.86 2.31 2.85
N VAL A 66 2.24 1.87 3.94
CA VAL A 66 2.77 2.02 5.30
C VAL A 66 3.42 0.71 5.70
N CYS A 67 4.68 0.78 6.09
CA CYS A 67 5.46 -0.37 6.54
C CYS A 67 5.96 -0.15 7.97
N ASP A 68 6.20 -1.23 8.69
CA ASP A 68 6.95 -1.22 9.93
C ASP A 68 8.34 -0.61 9.72
N SER A 69 8.80 0.26 10.63
CA SER A 69 10.04 1.02 10.43
C SER A 69 11.31 0.17 10.51
N SER A 70 11.27 -0.96 11.21
CA SER A 70 12.43 -1.82 11.44
C SER A 70 12.52 -2.97 10.44
N THR A 71 11.39 -3.62 10.16
CA THR A 71 11.32 -4.84 9.33
C THR A 71 10.89 -4.57 7.89
N LEU A 72 10.34 -3.40 7.61
CA LEU A 72 9.68 -3.02 6.36
C LEU A 72 8.48 -3.92 5.98
N ARG A 73 7.94 -4.67 6.94
CA ARG A 73 6.72 -5.44 6.73
C ARG A 73 5.57 -4.49 6.40
N ILE A 74 4.79 -4.83 5.38
CA ILE A 74 3.63 -4.05 4.96
C ILE A 74 2.56 -4.12 6.04
N LEU A 75 2.12 -2.97 6.53
CA LEU A 75 1.07 -2.81 7.52
C LEU A 75 -0.28 -2.51 6.88
N CYS A 76 -0.32 -1.54 5.97
CA CYS A 76 -1.51 -1.20 5.21
C CYS A 76 -1.16 -0.44 3.92
N ALA A 77 -2.13 -0.37 3.02
CA ALA A 77 -2.11 0.44 1.82
C ALA A 77 -3.10 1.59 1.93
N ILE A 78 -2.83 2.72 1.28
CA ILE A 78 -3.70 3.89 1.28
C ILE A 78 -3.86 4.39 -0.15
N GLU A 79 -5.09 4.62 -0.58
CA GLU A 79 -5.47 5.31 -1.80
C GLU A 79 -6.17 6.62 -1.45
N LEU A 80 -5.75 7.70 -2.09
CA LEU A 80 -6.37 9.01 -1.95
C LEU A 80 -7.44 9.17 -3.03
N ASN A 81 -8.70 9.18 -2.63
CA ASN A 81 -9.83 9.24 -3.55
C ASN A 81 -10.29 10.69 -3.77
N ASP A 82 -10.08 11.19 -4.98
CA ASP A 82 -10.71 12.42 -5.47
C ASP A 82 -11.93 12.06 -6.34
N LYS A 83 -13.14 12.13 -5.75
CA LYS A 83 -14.39 11.72 -6.40
C LYS A 83 -14.87 12.65 -7.52
N SER A 84 -14.06 13.61 -7.97
CA SER A 84 -14.54 14.66 -8.89
C SER A 84 -14.94 14.16 -10.28
N HIS A 85 -14.56 12.93 -10.71
CA HIS A 85 -14.94 12.38 -12.02
C HIS A 85 -15.01 10.85 -12.01
N GLU A 86 -16.17 10.29 -11.71
CA GLU A 86 -16.44 8.84 -11.81
C GLU A 86 -16.55 8.38 -13.26
N LYS A 87 -15.43 7.98 -13.86
CA LYS A 87 -15.44 7.25 -15.12
C LYS A 87 -15.51 5.74 -14.85
N LYS A 88 -16.30 4.99 -15.65
CA LYS A 88 -16.47 3.53 -15.53
C LYS A 88 -15.15 2.77 -15.35
N LYS A 89 -14.10 3.12 -16.12
CA LYS A 89 -12.77 2.51 -16.01
C LYS A 89 -12.10 2.72 -14.66
N ARG A 90 -12.42 3.81 -13.94
CA ARG A 90 -11.90 4.09 -12.60
C ARG A 90 -12.58 3.19 -11.58
N ILE A 91 -13.89 3.04 -11.68
CA ILE A 91 -14.65 2.13 -10.80
C ILE A 91 -14.13 0.69 -10.94
N GLU A 92 -13.99 0.17 -12.16
CA GLU A 92 -13.45 -1.16 -12.43
C GLU A 92 -12.02 -1.34 -11.88
N ARG A 93 -11.18 -0.30 -11.96
CA ARG A 93 -9.84 -0.29 -11.35
C ARG A 93 -9.93 -0.39 -9.83
N ASP A 94 -10.76 0.43 -9.23
CA ASP A 94 -10.88 0.54 -7.77
C ASP A 94 -11.45 -0.76 -7.18
N GLU A 95 -12.47 -1.36 -7.81
CA GLU A 95 -13.01 -2.67 -7.46
C GLU A 95 -11.95 -3.78 -7.56
N PHE A 96 -11.13 -3.76 -8.62
CA PHE A 96 -10.04 -4.71 -8.77
C PHE A 96 -9.00 -4.55 -7.66
N VAL A 97 -8.58 -3.33 -7.35
CA VAL A 97 -7.59 -3.04 -6.30
C VAL A 97 -8.12 -3.48 -4.94
N GLU A 98 -9.35 -3.12 -4.59
CA GLU A 98 -10.04 -3.54 -3.36
C GLU A 98 -10.03 -5.07 -3.21
N SER A 99 -10.49 -5.77 -4.25
CA SER A 99 -10.54 -7.24 -4.29
C SER A 99 -9.16 -7.88 -4.12
N ALA A 100 -8.14 -7.34 -4.79
CA ALA A 100 -6.78 -7.89 -4.78
C ALA A 100 -6.13 -7.75 -3.39
N PHE A 101 -6.24 -6.57 -2.77
CA PHE A 101 -5.71 -6.32 -1.43
C PHE A 101 -6.45 -7.13 -0.37
N LYS A 102 -7.78 -7.23 -0.45
CA LYS A 102 -8.59 -8.08 0.42
C LYS A 102 -8.18 -9.54 0.33
N ALA A 103 -8.00 -10.07 -0.89
CA ALA A 103 -7.56 -11.45 -1.10
C ALA A 103 -6.15 -11.73 -0.55
N ALA A 104 -5.28 -10.71 -0.54
CA ALA A 104 -3.94 -10.78 0.02
C ALA A 104 -3.88 -10.57 1.55
N GLY A 105 -5.00 -10.18 2.16
CA GLY A 105 -5.07 -9.90 3.60
C GLY A 105 -4.35 -8.61 4.01
N ILE A 106 -4.12 -7.69 3.08
CA ILE A 106 -3.51 -6.38 3.35
C ILE A 106 -4.63 -5.35 3.49
N PRO A 107 -4.75 -4.64 4.64
CA PRO A 107 -5.72 -3.57 4.80
C PRO A 107 -5.52 -2.47 3.74
N LEU A 108 -6.60 -2.06 3.08
CA LEU A 108 -6.62 -0.95 2.12
C LEU A 108 -7.55 0.14 2.65
N LEU A 109 -7.00 1.34 2.84
CA LEU A 109 -7.75 2.51 3.29
C LEU A 109 -7.99 3.45 2.12
N TRP A 110 -9.24 3.83 1.93
CA TRP A 110 -9.66 4.85 0.99
C TRP A 110 -9.84 6.19 1.72
N ILE A 111 -8.93 7.12 1.52
CA ILE A 111 -8.99 8.45 2.13
C ILE A 111 -9.54 9.44 1.12
N LYS A 112 -10.60 10.15 1.50
CA LYS A 112 -11.16 11.20 0.64
C LYS A 112 -10.21 12.39 0.56
N ALA A 113 -9.87 12.84 -0.65
CA ALA A 113 -9.09 14.05 -0.86
C ALA A 113 -9.83 15.27 -0.31
N ARG A 114 -9.12 16.09 0.49
CA ARG A 114 -9.64 17.29 1.17
C ARG A 114 -8.59 18.39 1.14
N LYS A 115 -9.03 19.64 1.37
CA LYS A 115 -8.12 20.79 1.51
C LYS A 115 -7.31 20.77 2.81
N GLY A 116 -7.78 20.04 3.83
CA GLY A 116 -7.10 19.88 5.12
C GLY A 116 -7.50 18.58 5.81
N TYR A 117 -6.59 18.07 6.64
CA TYR A 117 -6.77 16.81 7.38
C TYR A 117 -6.41 17.01 8.86
N SER A 118 -7.13 16.36 9.76
CA SER A 118 -6.72 16.21 11.16
C SER A 118 -5.70 15.10 11.28
N ILE A 119 -4.55 15.39 11.86
CA ILE A 119 -3.48 14.39 12.13
C ILE A 119 -4.02 13.31 13.07
N GLU A 120 -4.78 13.70 14.10
CA GLU A 120 -5.37 12.79 15.08
C GLU A 120 -6.39 11.86 14.45
N ALA A 121 -7.22 12.36 13.52
CA ALA A 121 -8.19 11.53 12.80
C ALA A 121 -7.49 10.49 11.91
N ILE A 122 -6.47 10.89 11.15
CA ILE A 122 -5.66 9.97 10.33
C ILE A 122 -4.93 8.96 11.22
N ARG A 123 -4.33 9.39 12.33
CA ARG A 123 -3.66 8.51 13.30
C ARG A 123 -4.62 7.48 13.88
N SER A 124 -5.83 7.89 14.27
CA SER A 124 -6.86 7.00 14.79
C SER A 124 -7.29 5.95 13.78
N GLU A 125 -7.52 6.35 12.52
CA GLU A 125 -7.87 5.45 11.44
C GLU A 125 -6.76 4.43 11.15
N LEU A 126 -5.51 4.88 11.06
CA LEU A 126 -4.35 4.01 10.89
C LEU A 126 -4.15 3.05 12.06
N SER A 127 -4.38 3.49 13.30
CA SER A 127 -4.13 2.69 14.50
C SER A 127 -5.03 1.45 14.58
N THR A 128 -6.23 1.49 14.03
CA THR A 128 -7.13 0.32 13.97
C THR A 128 -6.58 -0.80 13.09
N HIS A 129 -5.84 -0.43 12.02
CA HIS A 129 -5.24 -1.38 11.08
C HIS A 129 -3.82 -1.79 11.47
N ILE A 130 -3.03 -0.89 12.04
CA ILE A 130 -1.63 -1.15 12.44
C ILE A 130 -1.57 -2.04 13.67
N LYS A 131 -2.44 -1.83 14.68
CA LYS A 131 -2.45 -2.63 15.93
C LYS A 131 -2.86 -4.08 15.72
N ASN A 132 -3.74 -4.37 14.76
CA ASN A 132 -4.21 -5.73 14.46
C ASN A 132 -3.15 -6.63 13.81
N THR A 133 -2.02 -6.06 13.37
CA THR A 133 -0.92 -6.83 12.75
C THR A 133 0.21 -7.17 13.74
N TYR A 134 0.16 -6.65 14.96
CA TYR A 134 1.15 -6.93 16.01
C TYR A 134 0.67 -8.06 16.94
N SER A 135 0.41 -9.25 16.38
CA SER A 135 0.41 -10.48 17.17
C SER A 135 1.82 -11.08 17.10
N PRO A 136 2.52 -11.26 18.24
CA PRO A 136 3.87 -11.84 18.25
C PRO A 136 3.93 -13.28 17.75
N GLU A 137 2.79 -13.93 17.54
CA GLU A 137 2.66 -15.35 17.16
C GLU A 137 2.85 -15.64 15.65
N THR A 138 3.02 -14.62 14.79
CA THR A 138 3.20 -14.82 13.34
C THR A 138 4.62 -14.59 12.83
N VAL A 139 5.59 -14.46 13.72
CA VAL A 139 7.00 -14.48 13.31
C VAL A 139 7.39 -15.93 13.05
N ASN A 140 7.40 -16.36 11.79
CA ASN A 140 7.95 -17.65 11.41
C ASN A 140 9.46 -17.64 11.74
N PRO A 141 9.93 -18.41 12.74
CA PRO A 141 11.32 -18.37 13.19
C PRO A 141 12.32 -18.80 12.10
N ASN A 142 11.87 -19.44 11.03
CA ASN A 142 12.70 -19.88 9.92
C ASN A 142 13.15 -18.77 8.95
N LEU A 143 12.58 -17.55 9.05
CA LEU A 143 13.01 -16.43 8.19
C LEU A 143 14.24 -15.70 8.77
N LEU A 144 14.44 -15.73 10.08
CA LEU A 144 15.58 -15.07 10.73
C LEU A 144 16.91 -15.82 10.54
N GLU A 145 16.88 -17.13 10.26
CA GLU A 145 18.10 -17.91 10.00
C GLU A 145 18.67 -17.76 8.58
N GLN A 146 17.88 -17.26 7.63
CA GLN A 146 18.35 -17.10 6.25
C GLN A 146 19.05 -15.75 6.01
N GLU A 147 18.75 -14.72 6.78
CA GLU A 147 19.40 -13.42 6.66
C GLU A 147 20.82 -13.39 7.28
N GLN A 148 21.11 -14.28 8.22
CA GLN A 148 22.47 -14.36 8.84
C GLN A 148 23.47 -15.17 8.01
N LYS A 149 23.04 -15.93 7.00
CA LYS A 149 23.93 -16.72 6.13
C LYS A 149 24.29 -16.03 4.81
N GLY A 150 23.74 -14.87 4.53
CA GLY A 150 23.99 -14.10 3.30
C GLY A 150 24.96 -12.93 3.44
N ALA A 151 25.54 -12.69 4.63
CA ALA A 151 26.46 -11.59 4.90
C ALA A 151 27.87 -12.11 5.23
N LEU A 152 28.50 -12.74 4.26
CA LEU A 152 29.97 -12.98 4.20
C LEU A 152 30.46 -12.84 2.78
#